data_7b9171276feb7e7caaae20e1ad31cf74
#
_entry.id   7b9171276feb7e7caaae20e1ad31cf74
#
_cell.length_a   1.000
_cell.length_b   1.000
_cell.length_c   1.000
_cell.angle_alpha   90.00
_cell.angle_beta   90.00
_cell.angle_gamma   90.00
#
_symmetry.space_group_name_H-M   'P 1'
#
loop_
_entity.id
_entity.type
_entity.pdbx_description
1 polymer ?
#
loop_
_entity_poly.entity_id
_entity_poly.type
_entity_poly.pdbx_seq_one_letter_code
_entity_poly.pdbx_strand_id
1 'polypeptide(L)' 'MKPNGINIELTPLQYDYLYDVLMEAYSQDVAEMKEWDIQTFDNLVDNVCNGKSTILSNDVKGILH' A
#
# COMPACT_ATOMS: atom_id res chain seq x y z
N MET A 1 14.08 13.29 14.33
CA MET A 1 14.12 12.50 14.12
C MET A 1 14.44 12.15 13.08
N LYS A 2 14.47 11.75 12.64
CA LYS A 2 14.83 11.45 11.56
C LYS A 2 13.82 11.06 10.74
N PRO A 3 13.85 11.37 9.62
CA PRO A 3 12.83 10.97 8.76
C PRO A 3 12.88 9.53 8.72
N ASN A 4 11.78 9.00 8.77
CA ASN A 4 11.74 7.65 8.76
C ASN A 4 11.07 7.14 7.57
N GLY A 5 10.70 7.91 6.62
CA GLY A 5 9.98 7.42 5.48
C GLY A 5 10.62 7.85 4.18
N ILE A 6 10.24 7.18 3.12
CA ILE A 6 10.66 7.53 1.79
C ILE A 6 9.42 7.99 1.05
N ASN A 7 9.48 9.16 0.46
CA ASN A 7 8.34 9.67 -0.29
C ASN A 7 8.43 9.22 -1.72
N ILE A 8 7.37 8.61 -2.19
CA ILE A 8 7.30 8.13 -3.56
C ILE A 8 6.03 8.71 -4.16
N GLU A 9 6.15 9.29 -5.33
CA GLU A 9 4.97 9.81 -6.01
C GLU A 9 4.48 8.79 -7.01
N LEU A 10 3.21 8.44 -6.86
CA LEU A 10 2.61 7.45 -7.74
C LEU A 10 1.32 8.02 -8.31
N THR A 11 1.03 7.67 -9.56
CA THR A 11 -0.27 7.97 -10.09
C THR A 11 -1.27 7.02 -9.45
N PRO A 12 -2.56 7.34 -9.49
CA PRO A 12 -3.56 6.41 -8.94
C PRO A 12 -3.48 5.03 -9.57
N LEU A 13 -3.19 4.95 -10.86
CA LEU A 13 -3.08 3.66 -11.51
C LEU A 13 -1.87 2.89 -11.00
N GLN A 14 -0.74 3.57 -10.84
CA GLN A 14 0.44 2.93 -10.29
C GLN A 14 0.18 2.43 -8.88
N TYR A 15 -0.58 3.19 -8.12
CA TYR A 15 -0.90 2.77 -6.78
C TYR A 15 -1.78 1.52 -6.79
N ASP A 16 -2.71 1.44 -7.73
CA ASP A 16 -3.54 0.24 -7.87
C ASP A 16 -2.68 -0.99 -8.15
N TYR A 17 -1.72 -0.84 -9.03
CA TYR A 17 -0.82 -1.95 -9.34
C TYR A 17 -0.04 -2.37 -8.09
N LEU A 18 0.47 -1.40 -7.36
CA LEU A 18 1.22 -1.70 -6.15
C LEU A 18 0.33 -2.43 -5.14
N TYR A 19 -0.89 -1.96 -4.98
CA TYR A 19 -1.81 -2.58 -4.05
C TYR A 19 -2.07 -4.04 -4.43
N ASP A 20 -2.32 -4.28 -5.71
CA ASP A 20 -2.60 -5.64 -6.17
C ASP A 20 -1.42 -6.56 -5.93
N VAL A 21 -0.22 -6.09 -6.24
CA VAL A 21 0.98 -6.90 -6.04
C VAL A 21 1.18 -7.19 -4.57
N LEU A 22 0.95 -6.20 -3.72
CA LEU A 22 1.14 -6.36 -2.29
C LEU A 22 0.13 -7.35 -1.72
N MET A 23 -1.13 -7.27 -2.16
CA MET A 23 -2.15 -8.20 -1.67
C MET A 23 -1.83 -9.62 -2.11
N GLU A 24 -1.31 -9.77 -3.30
CA GLU A 24 -0.90 -11.09 -3.77
C GLU A 24 0.21 -11.64 -2.89
N ALA A 25 1.21 -10.82 -2.61
CA ALA A 25 2.31 -11.25 -1.75
C ALA A 25 1.81 -11.61 -0.36
N TYR A 26 0.86 -10.83 0.14
CA TYR A 26 0.31 -11.09 1.46
C TYR A 26 -0.40 -12.44 1.49
N SER A 27 -1.20 -12.73 0.48
CA SER A 27 -1.98 -13.97 0.48
C SER A 27 -1.10 -15.19 0.26
N GLN A 28 0.09 -15.02 -0.31
CA GLN A 28 1.00 -16.13 -0.55
C GLN A 28 2.08 -16.26 0.51
N ASP A 29 1.97 -15.51 1.60
CA ASP A 29 2.92 -15.60 2.71
C ASP A 29 4.35 -15.33 2.26
N VAL A 30 4.52 -14.39 1.36
CA VAL A 30 5.83 -14.08 0.81
C VAL A 30 6.78 -13.62 1.91
N ALA A 31 6.28 -12.86 2.89
CA ALA A 31 7.13 -12.38 3.96
C ALA A 31 7.73 -13.54 4.75
N GLU A 32 6.94 -14.58 4.99
CA GLU A 32 7.46 -15.76 5.67
C GLU A 32 8.47 -16.48 4.83
N MET A 33 8.18 -16.62 3.56
CA MET A 33 9.08 -17.33 2.66
C MET A 33 10.42 -16.64 2.55
N LYS A 34 10.40 -15.32 2.59
CA LYS A 34 11.63 -14.55 2.47
C LYS A 34 12.27 -14.21 3.81
N GLU A 35 11.64 -14.66 4.89
CA GLU A 35 12.14 -14.42 6.24
C GLU A 35 12.23 -12.92 6.56
N TRP A 36 11.29 -12.16 6.03
CA TRP A 36 11.18 -10.75 6.38
C TRP A 36 10.57 -10.61 7.77
N ASP A 37 10.79 -9.45 8.36
CA ASP A 37 10.14 -9.15 9.63
C ASP A 37 8.65 -9.02 9.39
N ILE A 38 7.87 -9.89 10.01
CA ILE A 38 6.43 -9.93 9.75
C ILE A 38 5.75 -8.64 10.15
N GLN A 39 6.14 -8.08 11.30
CA GLN A 39 5.49 -6.86 11.73
C GLN A 39 5.77 -5.71 10.77
N THR A 40 6.97 -5.63 10.26
CA THR A 40 7.31 -4.61 9.28
C THR A 40 6.45 -4.77 8.04
N PHE A 41 6.26 -6.00 7.58
CA PHE A 41 5.45 -6.25 6.41
C PHE A 41 3.98 -5.92 6.69
N ASP A 42 3.47 -6.31 7.84
CA ASP A 42 2.10 -6.01 8.20
C ASP A 42 1.86 -4.50 8.24
N ASN A 43 2.80 -3.76 8.79
CA ASN A 43 2.68 -2.31 8.81
C ASN A 43 2.66 -1.73 7.40
N LEU A 44 3.45 -2.30 6.50
CA LEU A 44 3.45 -1.87 5.11
C LEU A 44 2.08 -2.10 4.48
N VAL A 45 1.52 -3.28 4.72
CA VAL A 45 0.20 -3.61 4.17
C VAL A 45 -0.84 -2.61 4.70
N ASP A 46 -0.79 -2.32 5.99
CA ASP A 46 -1.71 -1.36 6.57
C ASP A 46 -1.59 0.00 5.92
N ASN A 47 -0.37 0.47 5.76
CA ASN A 47 -0.15 1.79 5.19
C ASN A 47 -0.67 1.88 3.77
N VAL A 48 -0.43 0.84 2.98
CA VAL A 48 -0.89 0.84 1.60
C VAL A 48 -2.41 0.76 1.53
N CYS A 49 -3.02 -0.06 2.39
CA CYS A 49 -4.47 -0.16 2.41
C CYS A 49 -5.11 1.17 2.79
N ASN A 50 -4.54 1.85 3.77
CA ASN A 50 -5.08 3.15 4.18
C ASN A 50 -4.95 4.17 3.07
N GLY A 51 -3.82 4.15 2.37
CA GLY A 51 -3.62 5.07 1.26
C GLY A 51 -4.60 4.81 0.15
N LYS A 52 -4.84 3.55 -0.16
CA LYS A 52 -5.78 3.22 -1.21
C LYS A 52 -7.17 3.71 -0.87
N SER A 53 -7.58 3.56 0.36
CA SER A 53 -8.88 4.06 0.79
C SER A 53 -8.97 5.56 0.58
N THR A 54 -7.91 6.27 0.90
CA THR A 54 -7.91 7.72 0.74
C THR A 54 -8.05 8.09 -0.74
N ILE A 55 -7.35 7.38 -1.60
CA ILE A 55 -7.41 7.67 -3.02
C ILE A 55 -8.81 7.41 -3.56
N LEU A 56 -9.42 6.32 -3.15
CA LEU A 56 -10.76 6.01 -3.60
C LEU A 56 -11.75 7.06 -3.14
N SER A 57 -11.61 7.54 -1.93
CA SER A 57 -12.49 8.58 -1.43
C SER A 57 -12.37 9.84 -2.27
N ASN A 58 -11.17 10.20 -2.64
CA ASN A 58 -10.97 11.38 -3.48
C ASN A 58 -11.58 11.19 -4.84
N ASP A 59 -11.45 10.00 -5.41
CA ASP A 59 -12.05 9.72 -6.70
C ASP A 59 -13.56 9.84 -6.65
N VAL A 60 -14.14 9.32 -5.59
CA VAL A 60 -15.59 9.39 -5.43
C VAL A 60 -16.03 10.84 -5.39
N LYS A 61 -15.32 11.67 -4.66
CA LYS A 61 -15.66 13.06 -4.61
C LYS A 61 -15.59 13.69 -5.99
N GLY A 62 -14.57 13.35 -6.75
CA GLY A 62 -14.43 13.88 -8.08
C GLY A 62 -15.56 13.46 -8.99
N ILE A 63 -16.00 12.23 -8.86
CA ILE A 63 -17.07 11.72 -9.70
C ILE A 63 -18.38 12.42 -9.38
N LEU A 64 -18.60 12.72 -8.12
CA LEU A 64 -19.85 13.34 -7.73
C LEU A 64 -20.00 14.75 -8.25
N HIS A 65 -18.94 15.35 -8.70
CA HIS A 65 -19.03 16.68 -9.29
C HIS A 65 -19.41 16.60 -10.74
#